data_bc640dde1f62fca6d9320b1893322aee
#
_entry.id   bc640dde1f62fca6d9320b1893322aee
#
_cell.length_a   1.000
_cell.length_b   1.000
_cell.length_c   1.000
_cell.angle_alpha   90.00
_cell.angle_beta   90.00
_cell.angle_gamma   90.00
#
_symmetry.space_group_name_H-M   'P 1'
#
loop_
_entity.id
_entity.type
_entity.pdbx_description
1 polymer ?
#
loop_
_entity_poly.entity_id
_entity_poly.type
_entity_poly.pdbx_seq_one_letter_code
_entity_poly.pdbx_strand_id
1 'polypeptide(L)'
;KVDLASRATNRDILDKGTLYVARYDADGTMEWLPLVQGVGPLTEANGFKDQGDVVIEARRAADLLGATKMDRPEDVEANPKTQKVYAMLTNNNRRKPEQVDPANPRPDNRFGHIVEMTPPDGDHAAARFRWDILVRCGDPKIAEVGATFSAATSEAGWFGMPDNCAIDSLGRLWVATDGNSPKATGRNDGLWAVETEGEARGTARH
;
A
#
# COMPACT_ATOMS: atom_id res chain seq x y z
N LYS A 1 -11.10 -13.36 -15.52
CA LYS A 1 -10.34 -12.40 -16.36
C LYS A 1 -11.27 -11.34 -16.92
N VAL A 2 -10.85 -10.07 -16.88
CA VAL A 2 -11.57 -8.98 -17.55
C VAL A 2 -11.50 -9.18 -19.06
N ASP A 3 -12.65 -9.09 -19.75
CA ASP A 3 -12.71 -9.09 -21.21
C ASP A 3 -12.71 -7.63 -21.70
N LEU A 4 -11.60 -7.19 -22.24
CA LEU A 4 -11.44 -5.81 -22.74
C LEU A 4 -12.31 -5.53 -23.97
N ALA A 5 -12.79 -6.56 -24.67
CA ALA A 5 -13.63 -6.41 -25.87
C ALA A 5 -15.13 -6.35 -25.54
N SER A 6 -15.54 -6.75 -24.35
CA SER A 6 -16.97 -6.83 -23.99
C SER A 6 -17.27 -6.26 -22.61
N ARG A 7 -17.81 -5.04 -22.59
CA ARG A 7 -18.30 -4.42 -21.36
C ARG A 7 -19.43 -5.22 -20.70
N ALA A 8 -20.29 -5.85 -21.50
CA ALA A 8 -21.40 -6.65 -20.99
C ALA A 8 -20.92 -7.90 -20.24
N THR A 9 -19.86 -8.55 -20.73
CA THR A 9 -19.25 -9.72 -20.09
C THR A 9 -18.64 -9.39 -18.73
N ASN A 10 -18.17 -8.14 -18.55
CA ASN A 10 -17.52 -7.71 -17.31
C ASN A 10 -18.50 -7.14 -16.26
N ARG A 11 -19.78 -6.94 -16.63
CA ARG A 11 -20.76 -6.27 -15.76
C ARG A 11 -20.84 -6.88 -14.36
N ASP A 12 -20.85 -8.20 -14.31
CA ASP A 12 -21.09 -8.97 -13.09
C ASP A 12 -19.78 -9.59 -12.51
N ILE A 13 -18.59 -9.06 -12.94
CA ILE A 13 -17.28 -9.66 -12.59
C ILE A 13 -16.97 -9.59 -11.10
N LEU A 14 -17.56 -8.64 -10.36
CA LEU A 14 -17.38 -8.47 -8.93
C LEU A 14 -18.52 -9.08 -8.10
N ASP A 15 -19.55 -9.67 -8.72
CA ASP A 15 -20.69 -10.26 -8.02
C ASP A 15 -20.32 -11.57 -7.31
N LYS A 16 -19.25 -12.21 -7.75
CA LYS A 16 -18.75 -13.46 -7.18
C LYS A 16 -17.25 -13.39 -6.97
N GLY A 17 -16.82 -13.64 -5.76
CA GLY A 17 -15.42 -13.64 -5.39
C GLY A 17 -15.21 -13.79 -3.89
N THR A 18 -13.97 -13.87 -3.49
CA THR A 18 -13.56 -13.88 -2.09
C THR A 18 -12.81 -12.58 -1.81
N LEU A 19 -13.19 -11.88 -0.75
CA LEU A 19 -12.44 -10.74 -0.23
C LEU A 19 -11.24 -11.26 0.56
N TYR A 20 -10.09 -10.61 0.39
CA TYR A 20 -8.87 -10.93 1.12
C TYR A 20 -8.35 -9.69 1.85
N VAL A 21 -7.57 -9.93 2.90
CA VAL A 21 -6.80 -8.89 3.59
C VAL A 21 -5.33 -9.28 3.63
N ALA A 22 -4.45 -8.29 3.63
CA ALA A 22 -3.01 -8.52 3.59
C ALA A 22 -2.41 -8.63 5.00
N ARG A 23 -1.50 -9.59 5.18
CA ARG A 23 -0.56 -9.65 6.29
C ARG A 23 0.85 -9.53 5.76
N TYR A 24 1.59 -8.56 6.27
CA TYR A 24 2.99 -8.32 5.92
C TYR A 24 3.88 -8.86 7.03
N ASP A 25 4.68 -9.86 6.72
CA ASP A 25 5.59 -10.51 7.67
C ASP A 25 7.01 -9.91 7.60
N ALA A 26 7.75 -9.95 8.70
CA ALA A 26 9.06 -9.34 8.85
C ALA A 26 10.15 -9.94 7.92
N ASP A 27 9.92 -11.13 7.38
CA ASP A 27 10.81 -11.80 6.43
C ASP A 27 10.67 -11.28 4.98
N GLY A 28 9.83 -10.24 4.77
CA GLY A 28 9.52 -9.70 3.46
C GLY A 28 8.50 -10.51 2.66
N THR A 29 7.76 -11.40 3.31
CA THR A 29 6.62 -12.11 2.72
C THR A 29 5.33 -11.37 3.05
N MET A 30 4.42 -11.27 2.09
CA MET A 30 3.05 -10.81 2.28
C MET A 30 2.10 -11.96 1.92
N GLU A 31 1.09 -12.18 2.77
CA GLU A 31 0.08 -13.21 2.56
C GLU A 31 -1.32 -12.61 2.44
N TRP A 32 -2.08 -13.09 1.48
CA TRP A 32 -3.50 -12.78 1.32
C TRP A 32 -4.33 -13.73 2.18
N LEU A 33 -4.98 -13.22 3.22
CA LEU A 33 -5.82 -13.96 4.14
C LEU A 33 -7.29 -13.88 3.69
N PRO A 34 -7.97 -15.01 3.41
CA PRO A 34 -9.34 -14.98 2.90
C PRO A 34 -10.35 -14.61 4.00
N LEU A 35 -11.25 -13.70 3.70
CA LEU A 35 -12.39 -13.34 4.56
C LEU A 35 -13.57 -14.28 4.25
N VAL A 36 -13.53 -15.50 4.80
CA VAL A 36 -14.53 -16.55 4.56
C VAL A 36 -15.13 -17.02 5.88
N GLN A 37 -16.44 -16.98 5.99
CA GLN A 37 -17.17 -17.50 7.14
C GLN A 37 -16.89 -19.00 7.35
N GLY A 38 -16.67 -19.39 8.60
CA GLY A 38 -16.29 -20.77 8.98
C GLY A 38 -14.79 -21.05 8.87
N VAL A 39 -13.96 -20.13 8.35
CA VAL A 39 -12.50 -20.29 8.26
C VAL A 39 -11.80 -19.55 9.41
N GLY A 40 -10.94 -20.28 10.13
CA GLY A 40 -10.20 -19.73 11.26
C GLY A 40 -11.12 -19.13 12.33
N PRO A 41 -10.90 -17.89 12.79
CA PRO A 41 -11.71 -17.23 13.80
C PRO A 41 -13.03 -16.66 13.27
N LEU A 42 -13.32 -16.72 11.97
CA LEU A 42 -14.51 -16.10 11.36
C LEU A 42 -15.73 -17.01 11.48
N THR A 43 -16.18 -17.24 12.72
CA THR A 43 -17.23 -18.20 13.07
C THR A 43 -18.40 -17.54 13.79
N GLU A 44 -19.50 -18.26 13.92
CA GLU A 44 -20.67 -17.80 14.67
C GLU A 44 -20.32 -17.49 16.14
N ALA A 45 -19.42 -18.26 16.75
CA ALA A 45 -18.94 -18.01 18.11
C ALA A 45 -18.26 -16.65 18.28
N ASN A 46 -17.67 -16.12 17.20
CA ASN A 46 -17.09 -14.78 17.14
C ASN A 46 -18.03 -13.76 16.49
N GLY A 47 -19.32 -14.08 16.34
CA GLY A 47 -20.36 -13.18 15.88
C GLY A 47 -20.50 -13.08 14.36
N PHE A 48 -19.91 -14.01 13.57
CA PHE A 48 -20.09 -14.09 12.12
C PHE A 48 -21.03 -15.27 11.82
N LYS A 49 -22.32 -15.00 11.66
CA LYS A 49 -23.34 -16.02 11.40
C LYS A 49 -23.30 -16.54 9.97
N ASP A 50 -22.98 -15.64 9.03
CA ASP A 50 -22.90 -15.94 7.61
C ASP A 50 -21.78 -15.12 6.92
N GLN A 51 -21.64 -15.29 5.60
CA GLN A 51 -20.67 -14.56 4.80
C GLN A 51 -20.97 -13.06 4.73
N GLY A 52 -22.24 -12.66 4.82
CA GLY A 52 -22.65 -11.26 4.86
C GLY A 52 -22.07 -10.53 6.06
N ASP A 53 -22.14 -11.13 7.25
CA ASP A 53 -21.54 -10.56 8.46
C ASP A 53 -20.03 -10.35 8.29
N VAL A 54 -19.32 -11.31 7.66
CA VAL A 54 -17.88 -11.22 7.43
C VAL A 54 -17.52 -10.04 6.53
N VAL A 55 -18.23 -9.82 5.43
CA VAL A 55 -17.89 -8.74 4.49
C VAL A 55 -18.38 -7.37 4.97
N ILE A 56 -19.50 -7.31 5.69
CA ILE A 56 -19.99 -6.06 6.30
C ILE A 56 -19.04 -5.61 7.42
N GLU A 57 -18.57 -6.54 8.25
CA GLU A 57 -17.63 -6.27 9.33
C GLU A 57 -16.17 -6.58 8.96
N ALA A 58 -15.79 -6.34 7.71
CA ALA A 58 -14.48 -6.71 7.16
C ALA A 58 -13.29 -6.24 8.01
N ARG A 59 -13.37 -5.07 8.67
CA ARG A 59 -12.32 -4.58 9.58
C ARG A 59 -12.14 -5.47 10.80
N ARG A 60 -13.24 -5.87 11.44
CA ARG A 60 -13.23 -6.77 12.60
C ARG A 60 -12.76 -8.17 12.21
N ALA A 61 -13.20 -8.65 11.05
CA ALA A 61 -12.77 -9.92 10.49
C ALA A 61 -11.25 -9.91 10.20
N ALA A 62 -10.74 -8.83 9.59
CA ALA A 62 -9.31 -8.62 9.33
C ALA A 62 -8.47 -8.61 10.63
N ASP A 63 -8.94 -7.89 11.65
CA ASP A 63 -8.28 -7.84 12.97
C ASP A 63 -8.16 -9.23 13.60
N LEU A 64 -9.22 -10.03 13.54
CA LEU A 64 -9.22 -11.40 14.09
C LEU A 64 -8.31 -12.36 13.31
N LEU A 65 -8.17 -12.16 11.98
CA LEU A 65 -7.22 -12.92 11.16
C LEU A 65 -5.76 -12.47 11.34
N GLY A 66 -5.52 -11.36 12.02
CA GLY A 66 -4.17 -10.81 12.20
C GLY A 66 -3.63 -10.10 10.97
N ALA A 67 -4.49 -9.48 10.17
CA ALA A 67 -4.07 -8.60 9.08
C ALA A 67 -3.23 -7.43 9.60
N THR A 68 -2.25 -6.98 8.81
CA THR A 68 -1.39 -5.87 9.20
C THR A 68 -2.17 -4.55 9.20
N LYS A 69 -2.11 -3.81 10.30
CA LYS A 69 -2.76 -2.50 10.46
C LYS A 69 -1.92 -1.43 9.79
N MET A 70 -2.31 -1.02 8.61
CA MET A 70 -1.55 -0.10 7.75
C MET A 70 -1.76 1.39 8.11
N ASP A 71 -0.77 2.23 7.76
CA ASP A 71 -0.79 3.69 7.96
C ASP A 71 -1.63 4.40 6.90
N ARG A 72 -2.97 4.28 6.99
CA ARG A 72 -3.93 4.90 6.08
C ARG A 72 -3.62 4.62 4.61
N PRO A 73 -3.86 3.38 4.14
CA PRO A 73 -3.74 3.07 2.72
C PRO A 73 -4.78 3.87 1.92
N GLU A 74 -4.32 4.49 0.85
CA GLU A 74 -5.14 5.28 -0.07
C GLU A 74 -5.20 4.57 -1.43
N ASP A 75 -4.30 4.85 -2.35
CA ASP A 75 -4.34 4.26 -3.67
C ASP A 75 -3.42 3.05 -3.83
N VAL A 76 -3.80 2.15 -4.73
CA VAL A 76 -3.04 0.95 -5.09
C VAL A 76 -2.99 0.79 -6.60
N GLU A 77 -1.79 0.77 -7.18
CA GLU A 77 -1.61 0.67 -8.63
C GLU A 77 -0.63 -0.44 -9.01
N ALA A 78 -0.98 -1.20 -10.06
CA ALA A 78 -0.12 -2.25 -10.61
C ALA A 78 0.70 -1.75 -11.80
N ASN A 79 2.01 -1.98 -11.76
CA ASN A 79 2.92 -1.64 -12.86
C ASN A 79 2.81 -2.67 -13.99
N PRO A 80 2.31 -2.30 -15.17
CA PRO A 80 2.11 -3.25 -16.28
C PRO A 80 3.41 -3.79 -16.86
N LYS A 81 4.55 -3.14 -16.60
CA LYS A 81 5.87 -3.60 -17.07
C LYS A 81 6.52 -4.60 -16.14
N THR A 82 6.48 -4.34 -14.84
CA THR A 82 7.19 -5.13 -13.83
C THR A 82 6.25 -6.11 -13.11
N GLN A 83 4.95 -5.94 -13.26
CA GLN A 83 3.90 -6.64 -12.54
C GLN A 83 3.90 -6.37 -11.03
N LYS A 84 4.77 -5.51 -10.53
CA LYS A 84 4.78 -5.07 -9.13
C LYS A 84 3.57 -4.19 -8.83
N VAL A 85 3.15 -4.18 -7.58
CA VAL A 85 2.02 -3.39 -7.10
C VAL A 85 2.53 -2.41 -6.05
N TYR A 86 2.07 -1.16 -6.11
CA TYR A 86 2.44 -0.10 -5.17
C TYR A 86 1.23 0.34 -4.39
N ALA A 87 1.37 0.47 -3.06
CA ALA A 87 0.33 0.97 -2.17
C ALA A 87 0.80 2.24 -1.47
N MET A 88 0.00 3.29 -1.58
CA MET A 88 0.25 4.58 -0.95
C MET A 88 -0.23 4.54 0.50
N LEU A 89 0.65 4.78 1.47
CA LEU A 89 0.36 4.91 2.89
C LEU A 89 0.56 6.38 3.25
N THR A 90 -0.54 7.12 3.35
CA THR A 90 -0.51 8.59 3.42
C THR A 90 0.18 9.12 4.68
N ASN A 91 -0.25 8.69 5.85
CA ASN A 91 0.33 9.04 7.15
C ASN A 91 -0.36 8.31 8.30
N ASN A 92 0.23 8.30 9.48
CA ASN A 92 -0.43 7.93 10.73
C ASN A 92 0.24 8.58 11.93
N ASN A 93 -0.12 9.84 12.21
CA ASN A 93 0.40 10.57 13.36
C ASN A 93 -0.11 10.06 14.71
N ARG A 94 -0.93 9.00 14.73
CA ARG A 94 -1.42 8.35 15.96
C ARG A 94 -0.75 7.01 16.24
N ARG A 95 0.13 6.51 15.33
CA ARG A 95 0.87 5.27 15.56
C ARG A 95 1.84 5.48 16.70
N LYS A 96 1.70 4.67 17.74
CA LYS A 96 2.55 4.72 18.92
C LYS A 96 3.82 3.89 18.71
N PRO A 97 4.89 4.11 19.51
CA PRO A 97 6.12 3.31 19.40
C PRO A 97 5.90 1.79 19.52
N GLU A 98 4.99 1.36 20.39
CA GLU A 98 4.67 -0.07 20.58
C GLU A 98 3.82 -0.68 19.46
N GLN A 99 3.39 0.13 18.51
CA GLN A 99 2.56 -0.28 17.37
C GLN A 99 3.35 -0.32 16.05
N VAL A 100 4.65 -0.02 16.08
CA VAL A 100 5.47 -0.12 14.89
C VAL A 100 5.71 -1.58 14.53
N ASP A 101 5.76 -1.84 13.23
CA ASP A 101 6.05 -3.13 12.64
C ASP A 101 6.87 -2.93 11.34
N PRO A 102 7.40 -3.97 10.72
CA PRO A 102 8.20 -3.81 9.50
C PRO A 102 7.51 -3.08 8.35
N ALA A 103 6.18 -3.25 8.19
CA ALA A 103 5.41 -2.58 7.15
C ALA A 103 5.03 -1.14 7.52
N ASN A 104 5.09 -0.79 8.81
CA ASN A 104 4.79 0.54 9.34
C ASN A 104 5.90 0.95 10.34
N PRO A 105 7.10 1.28 9.84
CA PRO A 105 8.32 1.31 10.65
C PRO A 105 8.51 2.58 11.49
N ARG A 106 7.58 3.52 11.43
CA ARG A 106 7.71 4.81 12.15
C ARG A 106 6.54 5.08 13.08
N PRO A 107 6.79 5.40 14.37
CA PRO A 107 5.77 6.04 15.21
C PRO A 107 5.53 7.47 14.71
N ASP A 108 4.37 8.05 15.04
CA ASP A 108 3.98 9.42 14.60
C ASP A 108 4.32 9.68 13.11
N ASN A 109 3.94 8.71 12.26
CA ASN A 109 4.30 8.73 10.85
C ASN A 109 3.55 9.84 10.10
N ARG A 110 4.12 11.05 10.07
CA ARG A 110 3.50 12.24 9.48
C ARG A 110 3.64 12.30 7.96
N PHE A 111 4.62 11.61 7.40
CA PHE A 111 5.01 11.78 6.00
C PHE A 111 4.58 10.60 5.11
N GLY A 112 4.17 9.47 5.73
CA GLY A 112 3.79 8.30 4.96
C GLY A 112 4.95 7.56 4.29
N HIS A 113 4.61 6.55 3.51
CA HIS A 113 5.56 5.73 2.76
C HIS A 113 4.84 4.97 1.64
N ILE A 114 5.60 4.37 0.74
CA ILE A 114 5.08 3.58 -0.37
C ILE A 114 5.55 2.14 -0.20
N VAL A 115 4.61 1.21 -0.12
CA VAL A 115 4.87 -0.23 -0.09
C VAL A 115 4.90 -0.76 -1.52
N GLU A 116 5.93 -1.54 -1.85
CA GLU A 116 6.07 -2.29 -3.08
C GLU A 116 5.75 -3.76 -2.81
N MET A 117 4.90 -4.37 -3.62
CA MET A 117 4.55 -5.79 -3.56
C MET A 117 4.92 -6.46 -4.87
N THR A 118 5.59 -7.61 -4.79
CA THR A 118 6.06 -8.36 -5.96
C THR A 118 5.36 -9.72 -5.99
N PRO A 119 4.38 -9.93 -6.88
CA PRO A 119 3.77 -11.24 -7.10
C PRO A 119 4.79 -12.22 -7.71
N PRO A 120 4.75 -13.52 -7.36
CA PRO A 120 5.61 -14.52 -7.98
C PRO A 120 5.24 -14.65 -9.47
N ASP A 121 6.24 -14.58 -10.34
CA ASP A 121 6.07 -14.72 -11.80
C ASP A 121 5.01 -13.79 -12.42
N GLY A 122 4.73 -12.67 -11.76
CA GLY A 122 3.68 -11.72 -12.17
C GLY A 122 2.25 -12.23 -11.94
N ASP A 123 2.05 -13.29 -11.17
CA ASP A 123 0.73 -13.83 -10.85
C ASP A 123 0.06 -13.06 -9.70
N HIS A 124 -0.79 -12.10 -10.04
CA HIS A 124 -1.56 -11.32 -9.07
C HIS A 124 -2.64 -12.14 -8.33
N ALA A 125 -2.90 -13.38 -8.73
CA ALA A 125 -3.81 -14.29 -8.03
C ALA A 125 -3.09 -15.21 -7.02
N ALA A 126 -1.77 -15.13 -6.92
CA ALA A 126 -1.00 -15.89 -5.95
C ALA A 126 -1.39 -15.50 -4.52
N ALA A 127 -1.41 -16.48 -3.61
CA ALA A 127 -1.73 -16.26 -2.21
C ALA A 127 -0.63 -15.54 -1.42
N ARG A 128 0.59 -15.50 -1.95
CA ARG A 128 1.76 -14.90 -1.30
C ARG A 128 2.57 -14.07 -2.28
N PHE A 129 3.00 -12.88 -1.83
CA PHE A 129 3.89 -11.98 -2.55
C PHE A 129 5.17 -11.76 -1.73
N ARG A 130 6.19 -11.21 -2.37
CA ARG A 130 7.27 -10.52 -1.68
C ARG A 130 6.88 -9.06 -1.51
N TRP A 131 7.41 -8.40 -0.47
CA TRP A 131 7.17 -6.98 -0.27
C TRP A 131 8.41 -6.26 0.27
N ASP A 132 8.45 -4.97 0.02
CA ASP A 132 9.46 -4.05 0.54
C ASP A 132 8.84 -2.64 0.63
N ILE A 133 9.55 -1.71 1.25
CA ILE A 133 9.21 -0.29 1.20
C ILE A 133 10.01 0.35 0.06
N LEU A 134 9.31 0.90 -0.95
CA LEU A 134 9.97 1.61 -2.05
C LEU A 134 10.66 2.88 -1.54
N VAL A 135 9.92 3.74 -0.83
CA VAL A 135 10.42 4.94 -0.16
C VAL A 135 9.67 5.21 1.13
N ARG A 136 10.36 5.60 2.17
CA ARG A 136 9.80 6.30 3.33
C ARG A 136 9.86 7.79 3.02
N CYS A 137 8.68 8.42 2.96
CA CYS A 137 8.54 9.83 2.58
C CYS A 137 8.97 10.79 3.70
N GLY A 138 9.24 12.05 3.35
CA GLY A 138 9.65 13.12 4.25
C GLY A 138 10.99 13.74 3.87
N ASP A 139 11.43 14.75 4.62
CA ASP A 139 12.69 15.45 4.35
C ASP A 139 13.90 14.57 4.69
N PRO A 140 14.71 14.15 3.71
CA PRO A 140 15.88 13.32 3.96
C PRO A 140 17.02 14.04 4.70
N LYS A 141 16.96 15.37 4.83
CA LYS A 141 17.91 16.15 5.64
C LYS A 141 17.64 16.07 7.13
N ILE A 142 16.44 15.65 7.53
CA ILE A 142 16.04 15.53 8.93
C ILE A 142 16.17 14.06 9.33
N ALA A 143 17.24 13.72 10.04
CA ALA A 143 17.57 12.34 10.38
C ALA A 143 16.43 11.63 11.16
N GLU A 144 15.75 12.34 12.06
CA GLU A 144 14.63 11.84 12.86
C GLU A 144 13.42 11.43 12.02
N VAL A 145 13.26 12.02 10.84
CA VAL A 145 12.19 11.63 9.89
C VAL A 145 12.45 10.24 9.29
N GLY A 146 13.73 9.89 9.09
CA GLY A 146 14.12 8.58 8.58
C GLY A 146 13.62 8.32 7.15
N ALA A 147 13.58 9.36 6.31
CA ALA A 147 13.23 9.23 4.90
C ALA A 147 14.27 8.39 4.13
N THR A 148 13.81 7.64 3.10
CA THR A 148 14.68 6.72 2.35
C THR A 148 14.62 6.91 0.83
N PHE A 149 14.48 8.13 0.36
CA PHE A 149 14.67 8.42 -1.06
C PHE A 149 16.08 8.06 -1.52
N SER A 150 16.22 7.71 -2.80
CA SER A 150 17.54 7.56 -3.41
C SER A 150 18.37 8.85 -3.25
N ALA A 151 19.69 8.71 -3.08
CA ALA A 151 20.62 9.84 -3.00
C ALA A 151 20.60 10.74 -4.24
N ALA A 152 20.09 10.25 -5.36
CA ALA A 152 19.88 11.03 -6.58
C ALA A 152 18.64 11.95 -6.53
N THR A 153 17.82 11.87 -5.49
CA THR A 153 16.66 12.75 -5.29
C THR A 153 17.14 14.15 -4.94
N SER A 154 16.75 15.13 -5.74
CA SER A 154 17.09 16.54 -5.49
C SER A 154 16.35 17.09 -4.26
N GLU A 155 16.78 18.26 -3.79
CA GLU A 155 16.11 18.96 -2.68
C GLU A 155 14.62 19.22 -2.95
N ALA A 156 14.25 19.52 -4.20
CA ALA A 156 12.84 19.69 -4.60
C ALA A 156 12.12 18.36 -4.84
N GLY A 157 12.83 17.25 -4.92
CA GLY A 157 12.29 15.95 -5.34
C GLY A 157 11.63 15.14 -4.24
N TRP A 158 11.94 15.36 -2.96
CA TRP A 158 11.27 14.61 -1.89
C TRP A 158 9.86 15.12 -1.62
N PHE A 159 8.98 14.27 -1.07
CA PHE A 159 7.60 14.59 -0.73
C PHE A 159 7.16 13.86 0.54
N GLY A 160 5.98 14.21 1.03
CA GLY A 160 5.25 13.52 2.08
C GLY A 160 3.80 13.27 1.68
N MET A 161 3.11 12.47 2.47
CA MET A 161 1.67 12.20 2.32
C MET A 161 1.27 11.72 0.91
N PRO A 162 1.88 10.60 0.42
CA PRO A 162 1.47 9.99 -0.84
C PRO A 162 0.00 9.56 -0.77
N ASP A 163 -0.77 9.87 -1.81
CA ASP A 163 -2.21 9.61 -1.83
C ASP A 163 -2.61 8.85 -3.10
N ASN A 164 -2.87 9.55 -4.20
CA ASN A 164 -3.20 8.91 -5.47
C ASN A 164 -1.96 8.61 -6.30
N CYS A 165 -2.05 7.59 -7.15
CA CYS A 165 -0.93 7.24 -8.01
C CYS A 165 -1.35 6.72 -9.38
N ALA A 166 -0.40 6.72 -10.31
CA ALA A 166 -0.55 6.13 -11.64
C ALA A 166 0.80 5.66 -12.16
N ILE A 167 0.81 4.69 -13.06
CA ILE A 167 2.03 4.22 -13.73
C ILE A 167 2.06 4.73 -15.16
N ASP A 168 3.17 5.35 -15.56
CA ASP A 168 3.35 5.80 -16.94
C ASP A 168 3.88 4.69 -17.87
N SER A 169 3.96 5.01 -19.16
CA SER A 169 4.45 4.08 -20.19
C SER A 169 5.93 3.69 -20.03
N LEU A 170 6.69 4.40 -19.21
CA LEU A 170 8.08 4.06 -18.87
C LEU A 170 8.17 3.16 -17.64
N GLY A 171 7.07 2.97 -16.89
CA GLY A 171 7.02 2.19 -15.66
C GLY A 171 7.34 3.01 -14.41
N ARG A 172 7.39 4.35 -14.50
CA ARG A 172 7.57 5.22 -13.34
C ARG A 172 6.24 5.37 -12.60
N LEU A 173 6.34 5.46 -11.29
CA LEU A 173 5.21 5.72 -10.42
C LEU A 173 5.02 7.23 -10.25
N TRP A 174 3.89 7.75 -10.71
CA TRP A 174 3.47 9.12 -10.46
C TRP A 174 2.63 9.16 -9.19
N VAL A 175 2.96 10.07 -8.29
CA VAL A 175 2.34 10.19 -6.96
C VAL A 175 1.81 11.60 -6.79
N ALA A 176 0.51 11.73 -6.61
CA ALA A 176 -0.12 12.93 -6.10
C ALA A 176 -0.16 12.86 -4.56
N THR A 177 0.02 13.99 -3.90
CA THR A 177 0.00 14.07 -2.44
C THR A 177 -1.26 14.77 -1.95
N ASP A 178 -1.74 14.41 -0.74
CA ASP A 178 -2.87 15.09 -0.09
C ASP A 178 -2.59 15.30 1.41
N GLY A 179 -2.55 16.56 1.80
CA GLY A 179 -2.37 16.99 3.19
C GLY A 179 -1.03 17.69 3.47
N ASN A 180 -0.18 17.87 2.47
CA ASN A 180 0.99 18.73 2.60
C ASN A 180 0.55 20.20 2.73
N SER A 181 1.30 20.94 3.52
CA SER A 181 1.17 22.38 3.62
C SER A 181 2.48 22.96 4.16
N PRO A 182 2.76 24.26 3.96
CA PRO A 182 3.94 24.90 4.55
C PRO A 182 4.07 24.68 6.06
N LYS A 183 2.94 24.56 6.76
CA LYS A 183 2.92 24.32 8.21
C LYS A 183 3.14 22.86 8.58
N ALA A 184 2.57 21.90 7.83
CA ALA A 184 2.60 20.47 8.17
C ALA A 184 3.91 19.80 7.73
N THR A 185 4.39 20.09 6.51
CA THR A 185 5.51 19.42 5.88
C THR A 185 6.55 20.36 5.29
N GLY A 186 6.32 21.68 5.32
CA GLY A 186 7.16 22.67 4.65
C GLY A 186 6.94 22.75 3.13
N ARG A 187 5.95 22.02 2.59
CA ARG A 187 5.63 21.93 1.15
C ARG A 187 4.13 22.02 0.92
N ASN A 188 3.74 22.34 -0.29
CA ASN A 188 2.37 22.18 -0.76
C ASN A 188 2.18 20.79 -1.37
N ASP A 189 0.93 20.42 -1.59
CA ASP A 189 0.59 19.27 -2.39
C ASP A 189 1.03 19.47 -3.83
N GLY A 190 1.34 18.37 -4.51
CA GLY A 190 1.87 18.36 -5.86
C GLY A 190 1.91 16.98 -6.48
N LEU A 191 2.68 16.86 -7.56
CA LEU A 191 2.82 15.62 -8.34
C LEU A 191 4.31 15.27 -8.51
N TRP A 192 4.67 14.03 -8.21
CA TRP A 192 6.04 13.53 -8.29
C TRP A 192 6.12 12.28 -9.12
N ALA A 193 7.21 12.16 -9.90
CA ALA A 193 7.58 10.91 -10.55
C ALA A 193 8.64 10.18 -9.71
N VAL A 194 8.41 8.90 -9.45
CA VAL A 194 9.31 8.02 -8.68
C VAL A 194 9.80 6.89 -9.58
N GLU A 195 11.11 6.72 -9.68
CA GLU A 195 11.71 5.60 -10.39
C GLU A 195 11.54 4.31 -9.57
N THR A 196 11.05 3.26 -10.22
CA THR A 196 10.68 2.02 -9.54
C THR A 196 11.71 0.91 -9.66
N GLU A 197 12.67 1.01 -10.60
CA GLU A 197 13.60 -0.05 -10.93
C GLU A 197 15.05 0.47 -11.12
N GLY A 198 15.99 -0.49 -11.14
CA GLY A 198 17.40 -0.27 -11.44
C GLY A 198 18.12 0.59 -10.41
N GLU A 199 19.23 1.18 -10.80
CA GLU A 199 20.07 2.04 -9.94
C GLU A 199 19.33 3.32 -9.48
N ALA A 200 18.35 3.76 -10.26
CA ALA A 200 17.55 4.94 -9.96
C ALA A 200 16.36 4.65 -9.01
N ARG A 201 16.11 3.39 -8.64
CA ARG A 201 14.97 3.02 -7.78
C ARG A 201 14.89 3.91 -6.53
N GLY A 202 13.71 4.47 -6.27
CA GLY A 202 13.45 5.39 -5.16
C GLY A 202 13.92 6.84 -5.41
N THR A 203 14.39 7.18 -6.62
CA THR A 203 14.63 8.56 -7.01
C THR A 203 13.32 9.25 -7.33
N ALA A 204 13.04 10.37 -6.69
CA ALA A 204 11.86 11.17 -6.92
C ALA A 204 12.17 12.53 -7.53
N ARG A 205 11.23 13.01 -8.38
CA ARG A 205 11.31 14.33 -9.05
C ARG A 205 9.94 14.98 -9.05
N HIS A 206 9.92 16.26 -8.71
CA HIS A 206 8.74 17.14 -8.77
C HIS A 206 8.53 17.67 -10.17
#